data_48c9b8802c1aeee01dd57562aa577034
#
_entry.id   48c9b8802c1aeee01dd57562aa577034
#
_cell.length_a   1.000
_cell.length_b   1.000
_cell.length_c   1.000
_cell.angle_alpha   90.00
_cell.angle_beta   90.00
_cell.angle_gamma   90.00
#
_symmetry.space_group_name_H-M   'P 1'
#
loop_
_entity.id
_entity.type
_entity.pdbx_description
1 polymer ?
#
loop_
_entity_poly.entity_id
_entity_poly.type
_entity_poly.pdbx_seq_one_letter_code
_entity_poly.pdbx_strand_id
1 'polypeptide(L)'
;MQIGVVFPQTEIGADPVAVCDYVQAAENLGYAHLLVYDHVLGADAQRHAGWSGGYTAKDMFHEPFVALGYMAALTQRLELGTAVLVLGQRQTALVTKQAAEVDVLSGGRLRLGIGIGWNQVEYEALGENFQNRGRRSEEQIAVLRALWTQEVVSFAGRWHRITHAGLNPLPLQRPIPIWLGAGGRLNPIPPEPVMRRIARLADGWFPMFPPHDAGQEAIARVQRYAREAGRDPSAIGMEARMNLTDGPPAFWAQQAQAWKGLGATHLSVNTMRAELRSPDAHIKAIRQFKEAVGG
;
A
#
# COMPACT_ATOMS: atom_id res chain seq x y z
N MET A 1 -4.79 11.95 -13.28
CA MET A 1 -4.65 10.72 -12.49
C MET A 1 -3.24 10.19 -12.70
N GLN A 2 -2.49 9.94 -11.63
CA GLN A 2 -1.14 9.36 -11.69
C GLN A 2 -1.23 7.86 -11.95
N ILE A 3 -0.34 7.34 -12.81
CA ILE A 3 -0.32 5.91 -13.15
C ILE A 3 0.92 5.27 -12.56
N GLY A 4 0.73 4.20 -11.81
CA GLY A 4 1.78 3.43 -11.13
C GLY A 4 1.78 1.95 -11.48
N VAL A 5 2.73 1.24 -10.89
CA VAL A 5 2.86 -0.22 -11.01
C VAL A 5 2.88 -0.87 -9.63
N VAL A 6 2.39 -2.09 -9.55
CA VAL A 6 2.64 -3.00 -8.43
C VAL A 6 3.88 -3.82 -8.78
N PHE A 7 4.86 -3.83 -7.89
CA PHE A 7 6.05 -4.65 -8.03
C PHE A 7 5.67 -6.14 -8.01
N PRO A 8 6.02 -6.94 -9.03
CA PRO A 8 5.55 -8.31 -9.16
C PRO A 8 6.36 -9.30 -8.29
N GLN A 9 6.44 -9.02 -7.01
CA GLN A 9 7.38 -9.66 -6.09
C GLN A 9 7.18 -11.16 -5.88
N THR A 10 6.00 -11.71 -6.17
CA THR A 10 5.78 -13.16 -6.10
C THR A 10 6.26 -13.90 -7.36
N GLU A 11 6.66 -13.19 -8.42
CA GLU A 11 6.97 -13.74 -9.74
C GLU A 11 8.28 -13.22 -10.33
N ILE A 12 8.86 -12.12 -9.77
CA ILE A 12 10.08 -11.47 -10.27
C ILE A 12 11.35 -12.28 -9.99
N GLY A 13 11.30 -13.18 -9.01
CA GLY A 13 12.47 -13.93 -8.55
C GLY A 13 13.30 -13.17 -7.50
N ALA A 14 14.35 -13.83 -7.00
CA ALA A 14 15.23 -13.31 -5.96
C ALA A 14 16.50 -12.64 -6.53
N ASP A 15 16.63 -12.54 -7.87
CA ASP A 15 17.78 -11.92 -8.51
C ASP A 15 17.71 -10.38 -8.36
N PRO A 16 18.70 -9.75 -7.70
CA PRO A 16 18.69 -8.30 -7.55
C PRO A 16 18.81 -7.55 -8.89
N VAL A 17 19.35 -8.16 -9.94
CA VAL A 17 19.39 -7.58 -11.29
C VAL A 17 17.98 -7.46 -11.84
N ALA A 18 17.15 -8.49 -11.70
CA ALA A 18 15.76 -8.45 -12.14
C ALA A 18 14.94 -7.36 -11.41
N VAL A 19 15.20 -7.16 -10.11
CA VAL A 19 14.59 -6.07 -9.34
C VAL A 19 15.03 -4.71 -9.90
N CYS A 20 16.33 -4.53 -10.12
CA CYS A 20 16.90 -3.32 -10.70
C CYS A 20 16.26 -2.99 -12.06
N ASP A 21 16.28 -3.95 -12.98
CA ASP A 21 15.77 -3.79 -14.35
C ASP A 21 14.29 -3.40 -14.37
N TYR A 22 13.47 -4.06 -13.54
CA TYR A 22 12.04 -3.74 -13.46
C TYR A 22 11.79 -2.32 -12.92
N VAL A 23 12.47 -1.94 -11.84
CA VAL A 23 12.26 -0.65 -11.18
C VAL A 23 12.71 0.50 -12.09
N GLN A 24 13.87 0.36 -12.74
CA GLN A 24 14.37 1.33 -13.71
C GLN A 24 13.49 1.40 -14.96
N ALA A 25 13.00 0.26 -15.45
CA ALA A 25 12.05 0.24 -16.56
C ALA A 25 10.76 0.97 -16.22
N ALA A 26 10.21 0.79 -15.01
CA ALA A 26 9.03 1.50 -14.55
C ALA A 26 9.26 3.03 -14.55
N GLU A 27 10.39 3.49 -14.00
CA GLU A 27 10.75 4.91 -14.02
C GLU A 27 10.94 5.46 -15.44
N ASN A 28 11.65 4.73 -16.30
CA ASN A 28 11.93 5.13 -17.68
C ASN A 28 10.67 5.16 -18.57
N LEU A 29 9.67 4.32 -18.28
CA LEU A 29 8.36 4.34 -18.91
C LEU A 29 7.46 5.49 -18.39
N GLY A 30 7.94 6.28 -17.44
CA GLY A 30 7.21 7.42 -16.90
C GLY A 30 6.06 7.03 -15.97
N TYR A 31 6.17 5.91 -15.28
CA TYR A 31 5.28 5.61 -14.16
C TYR A 31 5.53 6.58 -13.01
N ALA A 32 4.48 7.01 -12.35
CA ALA A 32 4.58 7.97 -11.26
C ALA A 32 4.99 7.32 -9.93
N HIS A 33 4.57 6.08 -9.71
CA HIS A 33 4.82 5.37 -8.45
C HIS A 33 4.93 3.86 -8.63
N LEU A 34 5.56 3.22 -7.64
CA LEU A 34 5.67 1.78 -7.52
C LEU A 34 5.26 1.35 -6.11
N LEU A 35 4.43 0.30 -6.04
CA LEU A 35 3.89 -0.24 -4.79
C LEU A 35 4.41 -1.65 -4.53
N VAL A 36 4.82 -1.93 -3.27
CA VAL A 36 5.17 -3.27 -2.81
C VAL A 36 4.11 -3.80 -1.83
N TYR A 37 3.92 -5.12 -1.80
CA TYR A 37 3.05 -5.80 -0.82
C TYR A 37 3.88 -6.28 0.38
N ASP A 38 3.21 -6.57 1.48
CA ASP A 38 3.83 -7.03 2.72
C ASP A 38 3.25 -8.37 3.18
N HIS A 39 4.13 -9.35 3.28
CA HIS A 39 3.95 -10.58 4.05
C HIS A 39 5.31 -10.97 4.65
N VAL A 40 5.34 -11.17 5.97
CA VAL A 40 6.55 -11.63 6.68
C VAL A 40 6.66 -13.14 6.60
N LEU A 41 5.53 -13.85 6.75
CA LEU A 41 5.43 -15.30 6.72
C LEU A 41 4.19 -15.74 5.94
N GLY A 42 4.32 -16.79 5.16
CA GLY A 42 3.20 -17.51 4.54
C GLY A 42 2.80 -18.75 5.35
N ALA A 43 1.51 -19.04 5.38
CA ALA A 43 1.02 -20.29 6.00
C ALA A 43 1.18 -21.50 5.06
N ASP A 44 1.40 -22.68 5.62
CA ASP A 44 1.24 -23.93 4.89
C ASP A 44 -0.26 -24.24 4.74
N ALA A 45 -0.80 -23.95 3.55
CA ALA A 45 -2.22 -24.10 3.26
C ALA A 45 -2.75 -25.53 3.46
N GLN A 46 -1.89 -26.56 3.36
CA GLN A 46 -2.29 -27.96 3.53
C GLN A 46 -2.50 -28.32 5.01
N ARG A 47 -1.84 -27.62 5.92
CA ARG A 47 -1.86 -27.87 7.36
C ARG A 47 -2.82 -26.97 8.14
N HIS A 48 -3.36 -25.95 7.48
CA HIS A 48 -4.35 -25.03 8.07
C HIS A 48 -5.74 -25.31 7.49
N ALA A 49 -6.58 -26.04 8.23
CA ALA A 49 -7.95 -26.36 7.83
C ALA A 49 -8.75 -25.06 7.53
N GLY A 50 -9.43 -25.03 6.38
CA GLY A 50 -10.21 -23.86 5.97
C GLY A 50 -9.38 -22.67 5.49
N TRP A 51 -8.10 -22.85 5.13
CA TRP A 51 -7.28 -21.79 4.59
C TRP A 51 -7.90 -21.20 3.31
N SER A 52 -8.27 -19.93 3.36
CA SER A 52 -8.85 -19.18 2.25
C SER A 52 -7.97 -18.00 1.81
N GLY A 53 -6.74 -17.93 2.35
CA GLY A 53 -5.79 -16.86 2.07
C GLY A 53 -5.30 -16.86 0.62
N GLY A 54 -4.96 -15.68 0.12
CA GLY A 54 -4.48 -15.48 -1.25
C GLY A 54 -3.03 -15.90 -1.46
N TYR A 55 -2.25 -16.03 -0.38
CA TYR A 55 -0.81 -16.33 -0.39
C TYR A 55 -0.46 -17.38 0.66
N THR A 56 0.59 -18.16 0.39
CA THR A 56 1.04 -19.28 1.19
C THR A 56 2.55 -19.19 1.46
N ALA A 57 3.11 -20.15 2.19
CA ALA A 57 4.56 -20.26 2.41
C ALA A 57 5.38 -20.49 1.13
N LYS A 58 4.73 -20.74 -0.01
CA LYS A 58 5.39 -20.90 -1.31
C LYS A 58 5.49 -19.59 -2.11
N ASP A 59 4.75 -18.58 -1.69
CA ASP A 59 4.75 -17.27 -2.35
C ASP A 59 5.91 -16.43 -1.81
N MET A 60 6.73 -15.91 -2.70
CA MET A 60 7.85 -15.06 -2.34
C MET A 60 7.39 -13.63 -2.05
N PHE A 61 7.91 -13.06 -0.96
CA PHE A 61 7.76 -11.65 -0.63
C PHE A 61 9.10 -11.07 -0.20
N HIS A 62 9.46 -9.92 -0.74
CA HIS A 62 10.54 -9.12 -0.20
C HIS A 62 10.06 -8.35 1.03
N GLU A 63 10.94 -8.15 2.01
CA GLU A 63 10.63 -7.27 3.14
C GLU A 63 10.49 -5.82 2.61
N PRO A 64 9.35 -5.13 2.86
CA PRO A 64 9.04 -3.88 2.17
C PRO A 64 10.07 -2.77 2.36
N PHE A 65 10.52 -2.51 3.59
CA PHE A 65 11.44 -1.40 3.85
C PHE A 65 12.85 -1.67 3.29
N VAL A 66 13.30 -2.92 3.32
CA VAL A 66 14.58 -3.32 2.70
C VAL A 66 14.49 -3.17 1.19
N ALA A 67 13.40 -3.66 0.58
CA ALA A 67 13.18 -3.53 -0.86
C ALA A 67 13.06 -2.07 -1.30
N LEU A 68 12.28 -1.26 -0.58
CA LEU A 68 12.11 0.16 -0.89
C LEU A 68 13.40 0.95 -0.72
N GLY A 69 14.23 0.63 0.29
CA GLY A 69 15.56 1.23 0.43
C GLY A 69 16.47 0.93 -0.76
N TYR A 70 16.47 -0.32 -1.24
CA TYR A 70 17.20 -0.72 -2.45
C TYR A 70 16.67 0.01 -3.70
N MET A 71 15.35 0.04 -3.89
CA MET A 71 14.70 0.72 -5.01
C MET A 71 14.92 2.25 -4.99
N ALA A 72 15.01 2.86 -3.80
CA ALA A 72 15.30 4.28 -3.65
C ALA A 72 16.65 4.66 -4.24
N ALA A 73 17.66 3.80 -4.09
CA ALA A 73 18.99 4.02 -4.65
C ALA A 73 19.04 3.86 -6.18
N LEU A 74 18.09 3.12 -6.76
CA LEU A 74 18.02 2.81 -8.20
C LEU A 74 17.20 3.82 -9.01
N THR A 75 16.45 4.72 -8.35
CA THR A 75 15.49 5.64 -8.96
C THR A 75 15.67 7.07 -8.47
N GLN A 76 15.19 8.05 -9.26
CA GLN A 76 15.32 9.47 -8.94
C GLN A 76 13.96 10.18 -8.76
N ARG A 77 12.91 9.70 -9.43
CA ARG A 77 11.60 10.36 -9.51
C ARG A 77 10.44 9.51 -9.04
N LEU A 78 10.58 8.19 -9.17
CA LEU A 78 9.52 7.23 -8.87
C LEU A 78 9.13 7.31 -7.38
N GLU A 79 7.87 7.62 -7.10
CA GLU A 79 7.35 7.52 -5.74
C GLU A 79 7.32 6.05 -5.33
N LEU A 80 7.74 5.75 -4.12
CA LEU A 80 7.86 4.41 -3.57
C LEU A 80 6.83 4.21 -2.47
N GLY A 81 6.06 3.13 -2.53
CA GLY A 81 5.03 2.92 -1.54
C GLY A 81 4.76 1.47 -1.19
N THR A 82 3.97 1.29 -0.15
CA THR A 82 3.42 -0.01 0.23
C THR A 82 1.92 -0.09 -0.06
N ALA A 83 1.42 -1.25 -0.51
CA ALA A 83 -0.02 -1.45 -0.74
C ALA A 83 -0.47 -2.88 -0.38
N VAL A 84 -0.41 -3.21 0.90
CA VAL A 84 -0.20 -2.35 2.07
C VAL A 84 0.79 -2.98 3.04
N LEU A 85 1.48 -2.18 3.85
CA LEU A 85 2.21 -2.66 5.02
C LEU A 85 1.21 -3.12 6.08
N VAL A 86 1.37 -4.32 6.61
CA VAL A 86 0.49 -4.83 7.69
C VAL A 86 0.95 -4.27 9.03
N LEU A 87 0.55 -3.04 9.33
CA LEU A 87 1.06 -2.27 10.47
C LEU A 87 0.84 -2.97 11.82
N GLY A 88 -0.32 -3.63 11.98
CA GLY A 88 -0.65 -4.32 13.24
C GLY A 88 0.24 -5.52 13.59
N GLN A 89 1.09 -5.97 12.68
CA GLN A 89 2.06 -7.06 12.90
C GLN A 89 3.44 -6.57 13.34
N ARG A 90 3.65 -5.24 13.36
CA ARG A 90 4.98 -4.65 13.50
C ARG A 90 5.09 -3.76 14.74
N GLN A 91 6.30 -3.66 15.28
CA GLN A 91 6.62 -2.70 16.34
C GLN A 91 6.54 -1.28 15.79
N THR A 92 5.69 -0.45 16.38
CA THR A 92 5.36 0.89 15.88
C THR A 92 6.59 1.81 15.79
N ALA A 93 7.41 1.86 16.84
CA ALA A 93 8.60 2.69 16.85
C ALA A 93 9.63 2.26 15.77
N LEU A 94 9.76 0.96 15.53
CA LEU A 94 10.64 0.44 14.48
C LEU A 94 10.13 0.82 13.09
N VAL A 95 8.82 0.64 12.82
CA VAL A 95 8.21 1.08 11.55
C VAL A 95 8.41 2.57 11.34
N THR A 96 8.23 3.38 12.40
CA THR A 96 8.44 4.83 12.32
C THR A 96 9.86 5.17 11.86
N LYS A 97 10.87 4.48 12.42
CA LYS A 97 12.28 4.66 12.04
C LYS A 97 12.56 4.19 10.63
N GLN A 98 12.09 2.99 10.26
CA GLN A 98 12.30 2.43 8.91
C GLN A 98 11.67 3.30 7.82
N ALA A 99 10.43 3.77 8.05
CA ALA A 99 9.77 4.66 7.10
C ALA A 99 10.49 6.01 6.96
N ALA A 100 10.93 6.60 8.08
CA ALA A 100 11.71 7.84 8.04
C ALA A 100 13.02 7.67 7.28
N GLU A 101 13.69 6.53 7.45
CA GLU A 101 14.95 6.23 6.74
C GLU A 101 14.73 6.08 5.24
N VAL A 102 13.70 5.32 4.81
CA VAL A 102 13.36 5.21 3.38
C VAL A 102 12.97 6.57 2.81
N ASP A 103 12.24 7.40 3.56
CA ASP A 103 11.89 8.75 3.13
C ASP A 103 13.11 9.62 2.90
N VAL A 104 14.07 9.62 3.83
CA VAL A 104 15.33 10.35 3.72
C VAL A 104 16.17 9.84 2.53
N LEU A 105 16.37 8.52 2.43
CA LEU A 105 17.18 7.90 1.37
C LEU A 105 16.57 8.07 -0.02
N SER A 106 15.24 8.14 -0.10
CA SER A 106 14.54 8.39 -1.36
C SER A 106 14.42 9.88 -1.72
N GLY A 107 14.82 10.81 -0.84
CA GLY A 107 14.63 12.24 -1.06
C GLY A 107 13.18 12.69 -0.92
N GLY A 108 12.41 12.10 0.00
CA GLY A 108 11.02 12.47 0.27
C GLY A 108 10.01 11.83 -0.69
N ARG A 109 10.31 10.63 -1.22
CA ARG A 109 9.46 9.92 -2.18
C ARG A 109 8.69 8.75 -1.58
N LEU A 110 8.64 8.61 -0.26
CA LEU A 110 7.89 7.53 0.38
C LEU A 110 6.42 7.89 0.56
N ARG A 111 5.54 6.94 0.22
CA ARG A 111 4.11 6.94 0.57
C ARG A 111 3.79 5.65 1.33
N LEU A 112 3.36 5.77 2.59
CA LEU A 112 3.12 4.61 3.43
C LEU A 112 1.66 4.15 3.34
N GLY A 113 1.42 3.10 2.55
CA GLY A 113 0.14 2.41 2.53
C GLY A 113 0.04 1.40 3.66
N ILE A 114 -0.98 1.49 4.48
CA ILE A 114 -1.18 0.67 5.68
C ILE A 114 -2.43 -0.18 5.56
N GLY A 115 -2.33 -1.44 5.96
CA GLY A 115 -3.45 -2.36 6.14
C GLY A 115 -3.45 -3.02 7.51
N ILE A 116 -4.57 -3.66 7.83
CA ILE A 116 -4.69 -4.43 9.08
C ILE A 116 -4.45 -5.93 8.88
N GLY A 117 -4.22 -6.38 7.64
CA GLY A 117 -3.96 -7.79 7.32
C GLY A 117 -5.14 -8.74 7.55
N TRP A 118 -5.00 -9.91 6.98
CA TRP A 118 -5.99 -11.00 7.03
C TRP A 118 -5.40 -12.31 7.56
N ASN A 119 -4.07 -12.46 7.56
CA ASN A 119 -3.37 -13.69 7.89
C ASN A 119 -3.16 -13.81 9.40
N GLN A 120 -4.03 -14.57 10.07
CA GLN A 120 -3.95 -14.77 11.51
C GLN A 120 -2.69 -15.57 11.94
N VAL A 121 -2.22 -16.50 11.09
CA VAL A 121 -1.01 -17.31 11.36
C VAL A 121 0.21 -16.41 11.46
N GLU A 122 0.29 -15.42 10.61
CA GLU A 122 1.37 -14.44 10.61
C GLU A 122 1.34 -13.54 11.86
N TYR A 123 0.14 -13.13 12.30
CA TYR A 123 -0.03 -12.40 13.57
C TYR A 123 0.44 -13.21 14.76
N GLU A 124 0.08 -14.49 14.82
CA GLU A 124 0.51 -15.42 15.87
C GLU A 124 2.04 -15.57 15.91
N ALA A 125 2.66 -15.80 14.75
CA ALA A 125 4.11 -15.95 14.63
C ALA A 125 4.89 -14.68 15.04
N LEU A 126 4.29 -13.51 14.87
CA LEU A 126 4.87 -12.22 15.26
C LEU A 126 4.49 -11.79 16.68
N GLY A 127 3.79 -12.62 17.44
CA GLY A 127 3.39 -12.34 18.82
C GLY A 127 2.33 -11.25 18.98
N GLU A 128 1.54 -11.01 17.92
CA GLU A 128 0.59 -9.90 17.87
C GLU A 128 -0.88 -10.36 17.89
N ASN A 129 -1.72 -9.58 18.53
CA ASN A 129 -3.14 -9.93 18.68
C ASN A 129 -3.95 -9.52 17.45
N PHE A 130 -4.43 -10.52 16.72
CA PHE A 130 -5.26 -10.35 15.53
C PHE A 130 -6.58 -9.61 15.80
N GLN A 131 -7.21 -9.79 16.96
CA GLN A 131 -8.54 -9.26 17.25
C GLN A 131 -8.55 -7.74 17.50
N ASN A 132 -7.44 -7.19 17.99
CA ASN A 132 -7.35 -5.75 18.29
C ASN A 132 -6.78 -4.91 17.13
N ARG A 133 -6.32 -5.55 16.02
CA ARG A 133 -5.54 -4.93 14.94
C ARG A 133 -6.14 -3.64 14.38
N GLY A 134 -7.47 -3.57 14.24
CA GLY A 134 -8.13 -2.38 13.70
C GLY A 134 -8.06 -1.17 14.63
N ARG A 135 -8.28 -1.35 15.95
CA ARG A 135 -8.20 -0.26 16.93
C ARG A 135 -6.76 0.10 17.24
N ARG A 136 -5.88 -0.91 17.32
CA ARG A 136 -4.46 -0.69 17.55
C ARG A 136 -3.82 0.10 16.40
N SER A 137 -4.21 -0.14 15.15
CA SER A 137 -3.67 0.61 14.00
C SER A 137 -3.99 2.11 14.05
N GLU A 138 -5.13 2.50 14.63
CA GLU A 138 -5.45 3.92 14.80
C GLU A 138 -4.48 4.61 15.78
N GLU A 139 -4.16 3.94 16.89
CA GLU A 139 -3.16 4.45 17.84
C GLU A 139 -1.76 4.42 17.24
N GLN A 140 -1.41 3.37 16.48
CA GLN A 140 -0.14 3.30 15.75
C GLN A 140 0.03 4.49 14.80
N ILE A 141 -1.00 4.85 14.02
CA ILE A 141 -0.97 6.02 13.13
C ILE A 141 -0.72 7.31 13.90
N ALA A 142 -1.35 7.48 15.06
CA ALA A 142 -1.11 8.65 15.90
C ALA A 142 0.35 8.72 16.40
N VAL A 143 0.92 7.58 16.80
CA VAL A 143 2.33 7.48 17.20
C VAL A 143 3.28 7.76 16.04
N LEU A 144 3.02 7.19 14.84
CA LEU A 144 3.81 7.46 13.65
C LEU A 144 3.88 8.96 13.36
N ARG A 145 2.72 9.61 13.30
CA ARG A 145 2.64 11.06 13.02
C ARG A 145 3.33 11.91 14.09
N ALA A 146 3.16 11.58 15.36
CA ALA A 146 3.83 12.30 16.45
C ALA A 146 5.36 12.21 16.30
N LEU A 147 5.90 11.01 16.10
CA LEU A 147 7.34 10.79 15.99
C LEU A 147 7.95 11.37 14.70
N TRP A 148 7.19 11.53 13.61
CA TRP A 148 7.69 12.16 12.38
C TRP A 148 7.67 13.68 12.40
N THR A 149 6.88 14.29 13.30
CA THR A 149 6.68 15.74 13.32
C THR A 149 7.29 16.45 14.51
N GLN A 150 7.68 15.72 15.57
CA GLN A 150 8.21 16.29 16.80
C GLN A 150 9.59 15.71 17.11
N GLU A 151 10.51 16.53 17.58
CA GLU A 151 11.86 16.10 17.99
C GLU A 151 11.82 15.19 19.22
N VAL A 152 10.94 15.50 20.17
CA VAL A 152 10.72 14.72 21.39
C VAL A 152 9.24 14.53 21.63
N VAL A 153 8.84 13.29 21.81
CA VAL A 153 7.45 12.86 22.00
C VAL A 153 7.27 12.28 23.41
N SER A 154 6.17 12.66 24.03
CA SER A 154 5.58 11.92 25.15
C SER A 154 4.20 11.45 24.75
N PHE A 155 3.98 10.14 24.75
CA PHE A 155 2.72 9.52 24.34
C PHE A 155 2.29 8.47 25.37
N ALA A 156 1.03 8.49 25.77
CA ALA A 156 0.44 7.51 26.67
C ALA A 156 -0.91 7.07 26.10
N GLY A 157 -0.92 5.95 25.41
CA GLY A 157 -2.08 5.30 24.84
C GLY A 157 -2.41 3.98 25.52
N ARG A 158 -3.30 3.23 24.91
CA ARG A 158 -3.67 1.89 25.39
C ARG A 158 -2.59 0.85 25.11
N TRP A 159 -1.92 0.95 23.96
CA TRP A 159 -0.91 -0.02 23.48
C TRP A 159 0.49 0.56 23.40
N HIS A 160 0.62 1.88 23.43
CA HIS A 160 1.92 2.54 23.28
C HIS A 160 2.19 3.50 24.41
N ARG A 161 3.42 3.46 24.91
CA ARG A 161 3.94 4.44 25.86
C ARG A 161 5.31 4.91 25.41
N ILE A 162 5.47 6.22 25.25
CA ILE A 162 6.74 6.87 24.92
C ILE A 162 6.97 7.94 25.98
N THR A 163 8.14 7.94 26.60
CA THR A 163 8.49 8.90 27.63
C THR A 163 9.72 9.66 27.18
N HIS A 164 9.51 10.92 26.75
CA HIS A 164 10.56 11.86 26.33
C HIS A 164 11.58 11.24 25.38
N ALA A 165 11.11 10.62 24.28
CA ALA A 165 11.95 10.02 23.26
C ALA A 165 11.62 10.57 21.87
N GLY A 166 12.58 10.59 20.97
CA GLY A 166 12.44 11.11 19.63
C GLY A 166 13.09 10.24 18.57
N LEU A 167 12.86 10.60 17.33
CA LEU A 167 13.39 9.97 16.15
C LEU A 167 14.47 10.87 15.53
N ASN A 168 15.62 10.30 15.16
CA ASN A 168 16.66 11.00 14.41
C ASN A 168 17.33 10.06 13.39
N PRO A 169 17.42 10.42 12.06
CA PRO A 169 16.84 11.62 11.49
C PRO A 169 15.31 11.61 11.49
N LEU A 170 14.70 12.77 11.50
CA LEU A 170 13.30 12.94 11.14
C LEU A 170 13.16 12.77 9.62
N PRO A 171 12.00 12.32 9.11
CA PRO A 171 11.78 12.23 7.68
C PRO A 171 11.80 13.61 7.01
N LEU A 172 11.97 13.66 5.68
CA LEU A 172 11.84 14.90 4.91
C LEU A 172 10.37 15.34 4.83
N GLN A 173 9.46 14.40 4.64
CA GLN A 173 8.01 14.60 4.68
C GLN A 173 7.52 14.58 6.14
N ARG A 174 6.89 15.64 6.63
CA ARG A 174 6.48 15.78 8.04
C ARG A 174 5.00 16.10 8.20
N PRO A 175 4.11 15.10 8.23
CA PRO A 175 4.38 13.66 8.24
C PRO A 175 4.50 13.04 6.84
N ILE A 176 5.04 11.81 6.77
CA ILE A 176 4.95 10.96 5.58
C ILE A 176 3.47 10.67 5.28
N PRO A 177 3.00 10.76 4.02
CA PRO A 177 1.62 10.47 3.68
C PRO A 177 1.21 9.03 4.02
N ILE A 178 0.07 8.88 4.70
CA ILE A 178 -0.48 7.58 5.12
C ILE A 178 -1.73 7.27 4.28
N TRP A 179 -1.68 6.16 3.55
CA TRP A 179 -2.80 5.65 2.78
C TRP A 179 -3.34 4.36 3.41
N LEU A 180 -4.66 4.14 3.39
CA LEU A 180 -5.27 2.99 4.05
C LEU A 180 -5.88 2.02 3.05
N GLY A 181 -5.55 0.74 3.22
CA GLY A 181 -6.22 -0.35 2.53
C GLY A 181 -7.67 -0.49 3.00
N ALA A 182 -8.59 -0.69 2.07
CA ALA A 182 -10.01 -0.73 2.34
C ALA A 182 -10.71 -1.86 1.59
N GLY A 183 -11.41 -2.69 2.32
CA GLY A 183 -12.04 -3.90 1.77
C GLY A 183 -11.10 -5.09 1.71
N GLY A 184 -11.56 -6.15 1.08
CA GLY A 184 -10.81 -7.39 0.88
C GLY A 184 -11.44 -8.21 -0.24
N ARG A 185 -10.77 -9.30 -0.65
CA ARG A 185 -11.21 -10.12 -1.78
C ARG A 185 -12.65 -10.64 -1.65
N LEU A 186 -13.05 -11.05 -0.44
CA LEU A 186 -14.40 -11.58 -0.17
C LEU A 186 -15.42 -10.47 0.14
N ASN A 187 -14.98 -9.33 0.65
CA ASN A 187 -15.80 -8.19 1.03
C ASN A 187 -15.15 -6.92 0.47
N PRO A 188 -15.31 -6.63 -0.84
CA PRO A 188 -14.63 -5.52 -1.50
C PRO A 188 -15.11 -4.15 -1.00
N ILE A 189 -16.37 -4.02 -0.61
CA ILE A 189 -16.91 -2.80 0.00
C ILE A 189 -16.50 -2.77 1.48
N PRO A 190 -15.76 -1.74 1.91
CA PRO A 190 -15.31 -1.66 3.29
C PRO A 190 -16.48 -1.42 4.25
N PRO A 191 -16.47 -2.04 5.44
CA PRO A 191 -17.50 -1.78 6.45
C PRO A 191 -17.36 -0.35 7.01
N GLU A 192 -18.44 0.17 7.58
CA GLU A 192 -18.53 1.54 8.07
C GLU A 192 -17.37 1.97 8.99
N PRO A 193 -16.92 1.16 9.97
CA PRO A 193 -15.78 1.57 10.83
C PRO A 193 -14.49 1.82 10.04
N VAL A 194 -14.28 1.10 8.93
CA VAL A 194 -13.12 1.28 8.04
C VAL A 194 -13.27 2.58 7.25
N MET A 195 -14.45 2.84 6.68
CA MET A 195 -14.72 4.10 5.96
C MET A 195 -14.57 5.33 6.86
N ARG A 196 -15.05 5.26 8.12
CA ARG A 196 -14.86 6.33 9.11
C ARG A 196 -13.39 6.52 9.49
N ARG A 197 -12.61 5.43 9.56
CA ARG A 197 -11.15 5.50 9.81
C ARG A 197 -10.44 6.20 8.65
N ILE A 198 -10.73 5.83 7.40
CA ILE A 198 -10.20 6.48 6.21
C ILE A 198 -10.51 7.98 6.27
N ALA A 199 -11.76 8.33 6.46
CA ALA A 199 -12.23 9.70 6.50
C ALA A 199 -11.52 10.57 7.56
N ARG A 200 -11.21 10.00 8.73
CA ARG A 200 -10.57 10.72 9.84
C ARG A 200 -9.05 10.76 9.73
N LEU A 201 -8.43 9.68 9.25
CA LEU A 201 -6.99 9.47 9.45
C LEU A 201 -6.17 9.39 8.16
N ALA A 202 -6.77 9.04 7.02
CA ALA A 202 -5.99 8.76 5.82
C ALA A 202 -5.70 10.04 5.00
N ASP A 203 -4.54 10.07 4.35
CA ASP A 203 -4.22 11.04 3.30
C ASP A 203 -4.66 10.48 1.92
N GLY A 204 -4.94 9.19 1.85
CA GLY A 204 -5.55 8.49 0.73
C GLY A 204 -5.93 7.07 1.08
N TRP A 205 -6.53 6.34 0.13
CA TRP A 205 -6.98 4.97 0.35
C TRP A 205 -6.95 4.12 -0.92
N PHE A 206 -6.96 2.79 -0.72
CA PHE A 206 -6.94 1.77 -1.77
C PHE A 206 -8.26 1.01 -1.76
N PRO A 207 -9.28 1.37 -2.57
CA PRO A 207 -10.50 0.58 -2.73
C PRO A 207 -10.21 -0.78 -3.38
N MET A 208 -10.95 -1.81 -2.97
CA MET A 208 -10.86 -3.16 -3.53
C MET A 208 -12.05 -3.53 -4.42
N PHE A 209 -12.99 -2.62 -4.62
CA PHE A 209 -14.15 -2.79 -5.49
C PHE A 209 -13.89 -2.26 -6.90
N PRO A 210 -14.62 -2.73 -7.91
CA PRO A 210 -14.59 -2.14 -9.26
C PRO A 210 -15.42 -0.84 -9.32
N PRO A 211 -15.24 -0.01 -10.39
CA PRO A 211 -15.91 1.30 -10.54
C PRO A 211 -17.37 1.15 -11.00
N HIS A 212 -18.23 0.58 -10.14
CA HIS A 212 -19.67 0.42 -10.36
C HIS A 212 -20.49 1.04 -9.21
N ASP A 213 -21.82 0.96 -9.25
CA ASP A 213 -22.76 1.66 -8.36
C ASP A 213 -22.44 1.49 -6.87
N ALA A 214 -22.21 0.25 -6.40
CA ALA A 214 -21.86 0.00 -5.00
C ALA A 214 -20.52 0.65 -4.60
N GLY A 215 -19.57 0.73 -5.53
CA GLY A 215 -18.29 1.45 -5.35
C GLY A 215 -18.52 2.95 -5.25
N GLN A 216 -19.36 3.52 -6.11
CA GLN A 216 -19.71 4.95 -6.06
C GLN A 216 -20.38 5.32 -4.73
N GLU A 217 -21.29 4.48 -4.22
CA GLU A 217 -21.90 4.69 -2.92
C GLU A 217 -20.85 4.66 -1.79
N ALA A 218 -19.91 3.72 -1.82
CA ALA A 218 -18.84 3.65 -0.83
C ALA A 218 -17.96 4.90 -0.86
N ILE A 219 -17.61 5.42 -2.04
CA ILE A 219 -16.88 6.69 -2.20
C ILE A 219 -17.67 7.85 -1.60
N ALA A 220 -18.96 7.97 -1.94
CA ALA A 220 -19.81 9.03 -1.42
C ALA A 220 -19.93 8.98 0.13
N ARG A 221 -19.97 7.76 0.70
CA ARG A 221 -19.97 7.58 2.17
C ARG A 221 -18.67 8.02 2.81
N VAL A 222 -17.51 7.68 2.24
CA VAL A 222 -16.20 8.16 2.73
C VAL A 222 -16.13 9.67 2.69
N GLN A 223 -16.56 10.29 1.59
CA GLN A 223 -16.59 11.76 1.44
C GLN A 223 -17.51 12.42 2.47
N ARG A 224 -18.69 11.84 2.74
CA ARG A 224 -19.59 12.33 3.78
C ARG A 224 -18.93 12.26 5.15
N TYR A 225 -18.33 11.11 5.52
CA TYR A 225 -17.64 10.94 6.80
C TYR A 225 -16.43 11.87 6.95
N ALA A 226 -15.75 12.22 5.85
CA ALA A 226 -14.68 13.22 5.88
C ALA A 226 -15.22 14.60 6.27
N ARG A 227 -16.33 15.04 5.67
CA ARG A 227 -17.00 16.30 6.05
C ARG A 227 -17.49 16.27 7.50
N GLU A 228 -18.09 15.17 7.95
CA GLU A 228 -18.49 14.97 9.36
C GLU A 228 -17.29 15.08 10.33
N ALA A 229 -16.09 14.68 9.88
CA ALA A 229 -14.84 14.80 10.63
C ALA A 229 -14.14 16.16 10.47
N GLY A 230 -14.75 17.13 9.80
CA GLY A 230 -14.18 18.46 9.55
C GLY A 230 -13.03 18.47 8.53
N ARG A 231 -12.94 17.45 7.65
CA ARG A 231 -11.90 17.36 6.62
C ARG A 231 -12.47 17.61 5.23
N ASP A 232 -11.67 18.21 4.37
CA ASP A 232 -12.00 18.32 2.94
C ASP A 232 -11.87 16.92 2.28
N PRO A 233 -12.95 16.37 1.71
CA PRO A 233 -12.91 15.11 0.99
C PRO A 233 -11.94 15.10 -0.20
N SER A 234 -11.70 16.25 -0.85
CA SER A 234 -10.80 16.36 -2.00
C SER A 234 -9.32 16.21 -1.62
N ALA A 235 -8.99 16.40 -0.34
CA ALA A 235 -7.65 16.18 0.19
C ALA A 235 -7.34 14.68 0.44
N ILE A 236 -8.32 13.78 0.27
CA ILE A 236 -8.15 12.34 0.46
C ILE A 236 -7.98 11.69 -0.91
N GLY A 237 -6.76 11.29 -1.22
CA GLY A 237 -6.46 10.58 -2.46
C GLY A 237 -7.15 9.22 -2.55
N MET A 238 -7.38 8.74 -3.76
CA MET A 238 -7.93 7.41 -4.02
C MET A 238 -7.10 6.71 -5.10
N GLU A 239 -6.63 5.50 -4.82
CA GLU A 239 -5.87 4.70 -5.76
C GLU A 239 -6.58 3.41 -6.11
N ALA A 240 -7.01 3.33 -7.36
CA ALA A 240 -7.54 2.11 -7.94
C ALA A 240 -6.39 1.14 -8.31
N ARG A 241 -6.68 -0.14 -8.28
CA ARG A 241 -5.80 -1.18 -8.78
C ARG A 241 -6.48 -1.97 -9.89
N MET A 242 -5.77 -2.15 -10.99
CA MET A 242 -6.16 -3.02 -12.09
C MET A 242 -5.20 -4.20 -12.18
N ASN A 243 -5.72 -5.39 -12.47
CA ASN A 243 -4.87 -6.52 -12.83
C ASN A 243 -4.78 -6.61 -14.34
N LEU A 244 -3.63 -7.01 -14.84
CA LEU A 244 -3.43 -7.22 -16.27
C LEU A 244 -4.44 -8.24 -16.84
N THR A 245 -4.85 -9.19 -16.01
CA THR A 245 -5.83 -10.25 -16.35
C THR A 245 -7.28 -9.78 -16.40
N ASP A 246 -7.58 -8.55 -16.00
CA ASP A 246 -8.97 -8.05 -15.97
C ASP A 246 -9.57 -7.89 -17.37
N GLY A 247 -8.73 -7.81 -18.43
CA GLY A 247 -9.19 -7.74 -19.83
C GLY A 247 -8.09 -7.31 -20.82
N PRO A 248 -8.46 -7.09 -22.07
CA PRO A 248 -7.53 -6.62 -23.11
C PRO A 248 -7.22 -5.12 -22.98
N PRO A 249 -6.24 -4.57 -23.73
CA PRO A 249 -5.83 -3.17 -23.64
C PRO A 249 -6.96 -2.14 -23.77
N ALA A 250 -7.95 -2.39 -24.62
CA ALA A 250 -9.11 -1.50 -24.74
C ALA A 250 -9.94 -1.44 -23.45
N PHE A 251 -10.05 -2.56 -22.73
CA PHE A 251 -10.71 -2.61 -21.43
C PHE A 251 -9.93 -1.82 -20.36
N TRP A 252 -8.58 -1.91 -20.36
CA TRP A 252 -7.76 -1.13 -19.41
C TRP A 252 -7.96 0.37 -19.58
N ALA A 253 -7.96 0.87 -20.83
CA ALA A 253 -8.21 2.27 -21.12
C ALA A 253 -9.61 2.70 -20.65
N GLN A 254 -10.65 1.91 -20.91
CA GLN A 254 -12.01 2.17 -20.46
C GLN A 254 -12.11 2.24 -18.93
N GLN A 255 -11.52 1.27 -18.22
CA GLN A 255 -11.53 1.22 -16.75
C GLN A 255 -10.74 2.38 -16.14
N ALA A 256 -9.61 2.76 -16.74
CA ALA A 256 -8.85 3.92 -16.29
C ALA A 256 -9.68 5.22 -16.38
N GLN A 257 -10.45 5.39 -17.47
CA GLN A 257 -11.36 6.53 -17.61
C GLN A 257 -12.53 6.46 -16.60
N ALA A 258 -13.11 5.26 -16.36
CA ALA A 258 -14.15 5.09 -15.37
C ALA A 258 -13.66 5.49 -13.96
N TRP A 259 -12.49 5.02 -13.54
CA TRP A 259 -11.87 5.41 -12.28
C TRP A 259 -11.57 6.90 -12.19
N LYS A 260 -11.05 7.50 -13.28
CA LYS A 260 -10.83 8.94 -13.35
C LYS A 260 -12.14 9.71 -13.17
N GLY A 261 -13.23 9.25 -13.78
CA GLY A 261 -14.57 9.82 -13.62
C GLY A 261 -15.11 9.73 -12.19
N LEU A 262 -14.69 8.73 -11.42
CA LEU A 262 -15.02 8.59 -10.00
C LEU A 262 -14.11 9.41 -9.06
N GLY A 263 -13.16 10.17 -9.60
CA GLY A 263 -12.23 11.00 -8.85
C GLY A 263 -11.01 10.26 -8.32
N ALA A 264 -10.64 9.10 -8.90
CA ALA A 264 -9.38 8.45 -8.57
C ALA A 264 -8.20 9.37 -8.92
N THR A 265 -7.33 9.59 -7.95
CA THR A 265 -6.11 10.39 -8.09
C THR A 265 -4.94 9.55 -8.62
N HIS A 266 -4.97 8.25 -8.35
CA HIS A 266 -3.95 7.27 -8.70
C HIS A 266 -4.58 5.98 -9.25
N LEU A 267 -3.82 5.28 -10.10
CA LEU A 267 -4.17 3.98 -10.65
C LEU A 267 -2.89 3.15 -10.77
N SER A 268 -2.90 1.93 -10.24
CA SER A 268 -1.78 0.99 -10.38
C SER A 268 -2.17 -0.23 -11.18
N VAL A 269 -1.25 -0.70 -12.05
CA VAL A 269 -1.39 -2.00 -12.70
C VAL A 269 -0.62 -3.08 -11.94
N ASN A 270 -1.26 -4.21 -11.73
CA ASN A 270 -0.68 -5.44 -11.20
C ASN A 270 -0.54 -6.47 -12.31
N THR A 271 0.69 -6.92 -12.55
CA THR A 271 1.02 -7.93 -13.57
C THR A 271 1.13 -9.35 -13.03
N MET A 272 1.05 -9.52 -11.70
CA MET A 272 1.09 -10.86 -11.08
C MET A 272 -0.15 -11.68 -11.48
N ARG A 273 0.01 -12.99 -11.58
CA ARG A 273 -1.01 -13.97 -12.01
C ARG A 273 -1.46 -13.84 -13.46
N ALA A 274 -0.66 -13.16 -14.29
CA ALA A 274 -0.87 -13.07 -15.73
C ALA A 274 -0.05 -14.10 -16.53
N GLU A 275 0.40 -15.17 -15.86
CA GLU A 275 1.21 -16.25 -16.45
C GLU A 275 2.52 -15.76 -17.10
N LEU A 276 3.05 -14.65 -16.61
CA LEU A 276 4.32 -14.09 -17.06
C LEU A 276 5.48 -14.85 -16.39
N ARG A 277 6.39 -15.40 -17.21
CA ARG A 277 7.40 -16.35 -16.74
C ARG A 277 8.80 -15.76 -16.60
N SER A 278 8.94 -14.44 -16.76
CA SER A 278 10.24 -13.79 -16.65
C SER A 278 10.11 -12.31 -16.26
N PRO A 279 11.15 -11.70 -15.67
CA PRO A 279 11.20 -10.25 -15.43
C PRO A 279 10.92 -9.43 -16.70
N ASP A 280 11.49 -9.82 -17.85
CA ASP A 280 11.28 -9.14 -19.14
C ASP A 280 9.82 -9.18 -19.59
N ALA A 281 9.11 -10.28 -19.30
CA ALA A 281 7.68 -10.39 -19.63
C ALA A 281 6.85 -9.38 -18.81
N HIS A 282 7.17 -9.20 -17.52
CA HIS A 282 6.55 -8.17 -16.69
C HIS A 282 6.88 -6.75 -17.18
N ILE A 283 8.12 -6.47 -17.56
CA ILE A 283 8.54 -5.19 -18.14
C ILE A 283 7.80 -4.90 -19.44
N LYS A 284 7.67 -5.89 -20.32
CA LYS A 284 6.90 -5.76 -21.56
C LYS A 284 5.42 -5.49 -21.27
N ALA A 285 4.85 -6.16 -20.28
CA ALA A 285 3.45 -6.01 -19.89
C ALA A 285 3.14 -4.61 -19.36
N ILE A 286 3.99 -4.06 -18.50
CA ILE A 286 3.80 -2.67 -18.02
C ILE A 286 3.98 -1.65 -19.15
N ARG A 287 4.86 -1.89 -20.12
CA ARG A 287 4.97 -1.03 -21.32
C ARG A 287 3.66 -1.01 -22.10
N GLN A 288 3.09 -2.17 -22.40
CA GLN A 288 1.81 -2.29 -23.12
C GLN A 288 0.67 -1.60 -22.35
N PHE A 289 0.64 -1.79 -21.03
CA PHE A 289 -0.37 -1.11 -20.21
C PHE A 289 -0.23 0.40 -20.27
N LYS A 290 1.00 0.93 -20.16
CA LYS A 290 1.26 2.37 -20.23
C LYS A 290 0.83 2.98 -21.55
N GLU A 291 1.10 2.30 -22.66
CA GLU A 291 0.68 2.71 -24.00
C GLU A 291 -0.86 2.74 -24.14
N ALA A 292 -1.55 1.77 -23.54
CA ALA A 292 -3.00 1.68 -23.62
C ALA A 292 -3.73 2.76 -22.77
N VAL A 293 -3.18 3.15 -21.63
CA VAL A 293 -3.86 4.08 -20.70
C VAL A 293 -3.31 5.50 -20.73
N GLY A 294 -2.18 5.70 -21.36
CA GLY A 294 -1.45 6.98 -21.43
C GLY A 294 -1.76 7.82 -22.68
N GLY A 295 -2.60 7.31 -23.61
CA GLY A 295 -3.01 7.99 -24.83
C GLY A 295 -4.06 9.09 -24.61
#